data_7d6d58469fc8dcdbc1437d5e63de5de2
#
_entry.id   7d6d58469fc8dcdbc1437d5e63de5de2
#
_cell.length_a   1.000
_cell.length_b   1.000
_cell.length_c   1.000
_cell.angle_alpha   90.00
_cell.angle_beta   90.00
_cell.angle_gamma   90.00
#
_symmetry.space_group_name_H-M   'P 1'
#
loop_
_entity.id
_entity.type
_entity.pdbx_description
1 polymer ?
#
loop_
_entity_poly.entity_id
_entity_poly.type
_entity_poly.pdbx_seq_one_letter_code
_entity_poly.pdbx_strand_id
1 'polypeptide(L)'
;MSELYTSYIETFLTGLVDYARAEAVIDETCEQEPTYVTISQHLDADGSPLIVALAASVDAFYSLASGYSGVSLDGMDELAVDAVGELFNVINGHFSSRMRAEGRAVSIIDPPRHHHGAAEPDTCEFTCTVTSPIGSMTLIGAREEFVTAHTH
;
A
#
# COMPACT_ATOMS: atom_id res chain seq x y z
N MET A 1 -10.65 -12.52 -9.05
CA MET A 1 -10.53 -11.22 -8.33
C MET A 1 -11.55 -10.24 -8.87
N SER A 2 -12.12 -9.42 -8.01
CA SER A 2 -13.13 -8.46 -8.44
C SER A 2 -12.52 -7.34 -9.29
N GLU A 3 -13.35 -6.67 -10.07
CA GLU A 3 -12.91 -5.51 -10.85
C GLU A 3 -12.41 -4.39 -9.95
N LEU A 4 -13.02 -4.22 -8.77
CA LEU A 4 -12.63 -3.22 -7.80
C LEU A 4 -11.17 -3.42 -7.35
N TYR A 5 -10.81 -4.65 -7.01
CA TYR A 5 -9.47 -4.96 -6.54
C TYR A 5 -8.43 -4.88 -7.66
N THR A 6 -8.81 -5.34 -8.85
CA THR A 6 -7.95 -5.22 -10.04
C THR A 6 -7.67 -3.74 -10.34
N SER A 7 -8.69 -2.89 -10.28
CA SER A 7 -8.53 -1.45 -10.47
C SER A 7 -7.64 -0.82 -9.40
N TYR A 8 -7.76 -1.30 -8.17
CA TYR A 8 -6.90 -0.81 -7.09
C TYR A 8 -5.44 -1.12 -7.35
N ILE A 9 -5.15 -2.37 -7.71
CA ILE A 9 -3.78 -2.81 -7.99
C ILE A 9 -3.18 -2.01 -9.16
N GLU A 10 -3.94 -1.83 -10.23
CA GLU A 10 -3.51 -1.03 -11.38
C GLU A 10 -3.20 0.41 -10.98
N THR A 11 -4.07 1.02 -10.18
CA THR A 11 -3.88 2.38 -9.70
C THR A 11 -2.63 2.49 -8.83
N PHE A 12 -2.40 1.49 -7.99
CA PHE A 12 -1.23 1.45 -7.13
C PHE A 12 0.06 1.38 -7.96
N LEU A 13 0.13 0.48 -8.94
CA LEU A 13 1.32 0.32 -9.77
C LEU A 13 1.61 1.59 -10.57
N THR A 14 0.58 2.20 -11.14
CA THR A 14 0.70 3.47 -11.85
C THR A 14 1.20 4.58 -10.92
N GLY A 15 0.66 4.63 -9.70
CA GLY A 15 1.06 5.63 -8.72
C GLY A 15 2.51 5.49 -8.27
N LEU A 16 3.03 4.27 -8.18
CA LEU A 16 4.45 4.07 -7.88
C LEU A 16 5.34 4.71 -8.93
N VAL A 17 5.00 4.55 -10.21
CA VAL A 17 5.75 5.18 -11.30
C VAL A 17 5.63 6.70 -11.24
N ASP A 18 4.40 7.19 -11.15
CA ASP A 18 4.12 8.62 -11.26
C ASP A 18 4.65 9.43 -10.07
N TYR A 19 4.57 8.89 -8.86
CA TYR A 19 4.90 9.64 -7.63
C TYR A 19 6.19 9.21 -6.95
N ALA A 20 6.57 7.95 -7.06
CA ALA A 20 7.77 7.43 -6.41
C ALA A 20 8.86 7.03 -7.40
N ARG A 21 8.57 7.13 -8.70
CA ARG A 21 9.50 6.78 -9.78
C ARG A 21 9.99 5.33 -9.69
N ALA A 22 9.11 4.45 -9.24
CA ALA A 22 9.42 3.04 -9.04
C ALA A 22 8.59 2.19 -9.99
N GLU A 23 9.24 1.48 -10.89
CA GLU A 23 8.58 0.49 -11.75
C GLU A 23 8.46 -0.81 -11.00
N ALA A 24 7.27 -1.39 -10.98
CA ALA A 24 7.00 -2.62 -10.27
C ALA A 24 6.06 -3.49 -11.08
N VAL A 25 6.19 -4.80 -10.92
CA VAL A 25 5.35 -5.76 -11.62
C VAL A 25 4.82 -6.79 -10.62
N ILE A 26 3.66 -7.34 -10.93
CA ILE A 26 3.09 -8.43 -10.15
C ILE A 26 3.91 -9.67 -10.38
N ASP A 27 4.37 -10.31 -9.32
CA ASP A 27 5.12 -11.57 -9.40
C ASP A 27 4.85 -12.40 -8.15
N GLU A 28 3.84 -13.27 -8.25
CA GLU A 28 3.42 -14.11 -7.12
C GLU A 28 4.43 -15.22 -6.82
N THR A 29 5.45 -15.38 -7.67
CA THR A 29 6.48 -16.41 -7.48
C THR A 29 7.78 -15.87 -6.91
N CYS A 30 7.90 -14.54 -6.75
CA CYS A 30 9.13 -13.97 -6.24
C CYS A 30 9.30 -14.29 -4.75
N GLU A 31 10.56 -14.46 -4.34
CA GLU A 31 10.88 -14.68 -2.94
C GLU A 31 10.73 -13.36 -2.20
N GLN A 32 9.94 -13.37 -1.13
CA GLN A 32 9.69 -12.17 -0.35
C GLN A 32 10.74 -11.95 0.72
N GLU A 33 11.22 -10.71 0.79
CA GLU A 33 12.04 -10.26 1.89
C GLU A 33 11.14 -10.01 3.11
N PRO A 34 11.71 -10.05 4.33
CA PRO A 34 10.92 -9.73 5.52
C PRO A 34 10.28 -8.35 5.42
N THR A 35 9.06 -8.22 5.92
CA THR A 35 8.36 -6.95 5.96
C THR A 35 8.99 -6.06 7.03
N TYR A 36 9.39 -4.86 6.65
CA TYR A 36 9.94 -3.86 7.57
C TYR A 36 8.84 -2.96 8.15
N VAL A 37 7.94 -2.49 7.28
CA VAL A 37 6.83 -1.61 7.66
C VAL A 37 5.59 -2.01 6.89
N THR A 38 4.43 -1.96 7.54
CA THR A 38 3.12 -2.08 6.91
C THR A 38 2.39 -0.75 7.06
N ILE A 39 1.93 -0.18 5.95
CA ILE A 39 1.12 1.04 5.93
C ILE A 39 -0.30 0.62 5.53
N SER A 40 -1.29 0.98 6.33
CA SER A 40 -2.68 0.63 6.03
C SER A 40 -3.56 1.88 6.02
N GLN A 41 -4.68 1.80 5.30
CA GLN A 41 -5.64 2.90 5.25
C GLN A 41 -7.06 2.35 5.11
N HIS A 42 -7.97 2.95 5.85
CA HIS A 42 -9.39 2.57 5.85
C HIS A 42 -10.14 3.36 4.79
N LEU A 43 -10.79 2.63 3.89
CA LEU A 43 -11.64 3.20 2.85
C LEU A 43 -13.07 2.68 3.05
N ASP A 44 -14.02 3.38 2.44
CA ASP A 44 -15.39 2.89 2.31
C ASP A 44 -15.63 2.65 0.82
N ALA A 45 -16.05 1.44 0.46
CA ALA A 45 -16.33 1.06 -0.91
C ALA A 45 -17.78 0.65 -1.03
N ASP A 46 -18.60 1.50 -1.63
CA ASP A 46 -20.04 1.26 -1.83
C ASP A 46 -20.78 0.93 -0.54
N GLY A 47 -20.41 1.57 0.58
CA GLY A 47 -21.03 1.38 1.87
C GLY A 47 -20.43 0.28 2.73
N SER A 48 -19.36 -0.37 2.27
CA SER A 48 -18.67 -1.43 3.01
C SER A 48 -17.22 -1.04 3.30
N PRO A 49 -16.68 -1.43 4.46
CA PRO A 49 -15.28 -1.13 4.75
C PRO A 49 -14.34 -1.88 3.81
N LEU A 50 -13.27 -1.21 3.43
CA LEU A 50 -12.16 -1.81 2.69
C LEU A 50 -10.87 -1.24 3.26
N ILE A 51 -10.10 -2.08 3.93
CA ILE A 51 -8.81 -1.68 4.48
C ILE A 51 -7.74 -2.19 3.52
N VAL A 52 -6.97 -1.28 2.97
CA VAL A 52 -5.87 -1.64 2.06
C VAL A 52 -4.54 -1.41 2.77
N ALA A 53 -3.55 -2.20 2.44
CA ALA A 53 -2.24 -2.09 3.07
C ALA A 53 -1.12 -2.38 2.10
N LEU A 54 0.01 -1.74 2.36
CA LEU A 54 1.26 -1.96 1.69
C LEU A 54 2.26 -2.50 2.71
N ALA A 55 2.71 -3.73 2.53
CA ALA A 55 3.77 -4.34 3.32
C ALA A 55 5.06 -4.27 2.51
N ALA A 56 6.06 -3.58 3.00
CA ALA A 56 7.29 -3.32 2.27
C ALA A 56 8.52 -3.85 3.00
N SER A 57 9.48 -4.40 2.24
CA SER A 57 10.80 -4.73 2.75
C SER A 57 11.54 -3.43 3.10
N VAL A 58 12.63 -3.54 3.85
CA VAL A 58 13.40 -2.36 4.27
C VAL A 58 13.91 -1.55 3.07
N ASP A 59 14.42 -2.23 2.06
CA ASP A 59 14.93 -1.55 0.86
C ASP A 59 13.82 -0.86 0.08
N ALA A 60 12.69 -1.55 -0.12
CA ALA A 60 11.54 -0.97 -0.81
C ALA A 60 11.00 0.23 -0.04
N PHE A 61 10.90 0.13 1.27
CA PHE A 61 10.38 1.20 2.13
C PHE A 61 11.19 2.50 1.95
N TYR A 62 12.50 2.44 2.15
CA TYR A 62 13.34 3.64 2.03
C TYR A 62 13.41 4.16 0.60
N SER A 63 13.40 3.27 -0.38
CA SER A 63 13.43 3.69 -1.79
C SER A 63 12.14 4.40 -2.18
N LEU A 64 10.99 3.91 -1.73
CA LEU A 64 9.71 4.60 -1.97
C LEU A 64 9.70 5.97 -1.29
N ALA A 65 10.15 6.04 -0.04
CA ALA A 65 10.21 7.29 0.69
C ALA A 65 11.09 8.32 0.00
N SER A 66 12.28 7.90 -0.42
CA SER A 66 13.24 8.77 -1.09
C SER A 66 12.75 9.18 -2.48
N GLY A 67 12.17 8.24 -3.23
CA GLY A 67 11.63 8.52 -4.56
C GLY A 67 10.48 9.52 -4.53
N TYR A 68 9.60 9.38 -3.55
CA TYR A 68 8.47 10.29 -3.40
C TYR A 68 8.89 11.67 -2.91
N SER A 69 9.77 11.74 -1.92
CA SER A 69 10.20 13.01 -1.33
C SER A 69 11.20 13.78 -2.20
N GLY A 70 11.94 13.09 -3.05
CA GLY A 70 12.97 13.69 -3.88
C GLY A 70 14.31 13.88 -3.17
N VAL A 71 14.42 13.40 -1.92
CA VAL A 71 15.67 13.45 -1.15
C VAL A 71 15.90 12.10 -0.48
N SER A 72 17.15 11.77 -0.16
CA SER A 72 17.45 10.51 0.50
C SER A 72 16.93 10.52 1.93
N LEU A 73 16.14 9.52 2.26
CA LEU A 73 15.57 9.33 3.61
C LEU A 73 16.06 8.02 4.25
N ASP A 74 17.14 7.46 3.73
CA ASP A 74 17.70 6.20 4.25
C ASP A 74 18.05 6.35 5.74
N GLY A 75 17.52 5.44 6.56
CA GLY A 75 17.73 5.45 8.01
C GLY A 75 16.94 6.51 8.77
N MET A 76 16.14 7.32 8.09
CA MET A 76 15.36 8.41 8.71
C MET A 76 13.91 7.95 8.87
N ASP A 77 13.67 7.02 9.80
CA ASP A 77 12.39 6.32 9.94
C ASP A 77 11.16 7.22 10.03
N GLU A 78 11.19 8.25 10.88
CA GLU A 78 10.02 9.13 11.02
C GLU A 78 9.66 9.83 9.71
N LEU A 79 10.67 10.39 9.03
CA LEU A 79 10.45 11.07 7.75
C LEU A 79 10.06 10.09 6.66
N ALA A 80 10.65 8.90 6.67
CA ALA A 80 10.32 7.86 5.69
C ALA A 80 8.89 7.36 5.87
N VAL A 81 8.45 7.13 7.11
CA VAL A 81 7.07 6.72 7.40
C VAL A 81 6.09 7.79 6.92
N ASP A 82 6.38 9.06 7.21
CA ASP A 82 5.53 10.16 6.77
C ASP A 82 5.46 10.22 5.23
N ALA A 83 6.60 10.08 4.57
CA ALA A 83 6.65 10.13 3.10
C ALA A 83 5.88 8.97 2.45
N VAL A 84 6.08 7.75 2.92
CA VAL A 84 5.38 6.58 2.37
C VAL A 84 3.89 6.64 2.70
N GLY A 85 3.54 7.10 3.91
CA GLY A 85 2.15 7.32 4.29
C GLY A 85 1.46 8.32 3.36
N GLU A 86 2.13 9.44 3.08
CA GLU A 86 1.60 10.45 2.16
C GLU A 86 1.46 9.90 0.74
N LEU A 87 2.47 9.17 0.26
CA LEU A 87 2.43 8.50 -1.04
C LEU A 87 1.21 7.56 -1.13
N PHE A 88 1.01 6.74 -0.10
CA PHE A 88 -0.10 5.79 -0.05
C PHE A 88 -1.44 6.53 -0.05
N ASN A 89 -1.54 7.60 0.73
CA ASN A 89 -2.75 8.42 0.77
C ASN A 89 -3.06 9.05 -0.60
N VAL A 90 -2.05 9.54 -1.31
CA VAL A 90 -2.22 10.12 -2.63
C VAL A 90 -2.71 9.07 -3.63
N ILE A 91 -2.10 7.89 -3.62
CA ILE A 91 -2.50 6.78 -4.49
C ILE A 91 -3.95 6.37 -4.21
N ASN A 92 -4.31 6.24 -2.93
CA ASN A 92 -5.67 5.86 -2.54
C ASN A 92 -6.69 6.95 -2.90
N GLY A 93 -6.29 8.22 -2.85
CA GLY A 93 -7.11 9.33 -3.33
C GLY A 93 -7.37 9.24 -4.83
N HIS A 94 -6.37 8.87 -5.60
CA HIS A 94 -6.54 8.64 -7.05
C HIS A 94 -7.46 7.46 -7.32
N PHE A 95 -7.35 6.40 -6.54
CA PHE A 95 -8.26 5.27 -6.65
C PHE A 95 -9.71 5.69 -6.39
N SER A 96 -9.93 6.47 -5.32
CA SER A 96 -11.26 7.00 -5.01
C SER A 96 -11.82 7.81 -6.17
N SER A 97 -11.02 8.71 -6.74
CA SER A 97 -11.44 9.55 -7.87
C SER A 97 -11.74 8.71 -9.11
N ARG A 98 -10.92 7.72 -9.41
CA ARG A 98 -11.14 6.81 -10.54
C ARG A 98 -12.45 6.05 -10.39
N MET A 99 -12.71 5.52 -9.19
CA MET A 99 -13.94 4.77 -8.96
C MET A 99 -15.18 5.63 -9.05
N ARG A 100 -15.12 6.87 -8.55
CA ARG A 100 -16.23 7.81 -8.67
C ARG A 100 -16.53 8.14 -10.14
N ALA A 101 -15.51 8.29 -10.96
CA ALA A 101 -15.68 8.52 -12.40
C ALA A 101 -16.34 7.34 -13.08
N GLU A 102 -16.22 6.14 -12.53
CA GLU A 102 -16.87 4.92 -13.02
C GLU A 102 -18.22 4.65 -12.35
N GLY A 103 -18.72 5.59 -11.55
CA GLY A 103 -20.02 5.47 -10.90
C GLY A 103 -20.02 4.71 -9.57
N ARG A 104 -18.84 4.47 -8.98
CA ARG A 104 -18.73 3.77 -7.71
C ARG A 104 -18.40 4.74 -6.58
N ALA A 105 -19.00 4.52 -5.42
CA ALA A 105 -18.79 5.38 -4.26
C ALA A 105 -17.64 4.82 -3.41
N VAL A 106 -16.45 5.34 -3.62
CA VAL A 106 -15.27 4.99 -2.82
C VAL A 106 -14.73 6.24 -2.16
N SER A 107 -14.51 6.18 -0.86
CA SER A 107 -14.02 7.31 -0.06
C SER A 107 -12.95 6.87 0.92
N ILE A 108 -12.00 7.75 1.21
CA ILE A 108 -11.04 7.55 2.28
C ILE A 108 -11.72 7.96 3.59
N ILE A 109 -11.62 7.11 4.61
CA ILE A 109 -12.24 7.35 5.91
C ILE A 109 -11.26 7.95 6.91
N ASP A 110 -10.05 7.39 6.99
CA ASP A 110 -9.03 7.79 7.96
C ASP A 110 -7.69 8.02 7.30
N PRO A 111 -6.77 8.78 7.96
CA PRO A 111 -5.39 8.88 7.50
C PRO A 111 -4.69 7.51 7.54
N PRO A 112 -3.60 7.33 6.77
CA PRO A 112 -2.85 6.09 6.83
C PRO A 112 -2.29 5.83 8.23
N ARG A 113 -2.19 4.55 8.58
CA ARG A 113 -1.56 4.08 9.81
C ARG A 113 -0.34 3.26 9.45
N HIS A 114 0.66 3.24 10.31
CA HIS A 114 1.83 2.41 10.09
C HIS A 114 2.03 1.43 11.24
N HIS A 115 2.63 0.29 10.91
CA HIS A 115 2.99 -0.75 11.86
C HIS A 115 4.43 -1.16 11.57
N HIS A 116 5.24 -1.31 12.60
CA HIS A 116 6.58 -1.87 12.43
C HIS A 116 6.45 -3.36 12.16
N GLY A 117 7.11 -3.83 11.09
CA GLY A 117 7.02 -5.22 10.68
C GLY A 117 5.69 -5.56 10.01
N ALA A 118 5.37 -6.83 9.99
CA ALA A 118 4.15 -7.33 9.35
C ALA A 118 2.93 -7.08 10.21
N ALA A 119 1.85 -6.64 9.57
CA ALA A 119 0.53 -6.55 10.17
C ALA A 119 -0.46 -7.19 9.21
N GLU A 120 -1.38 -8.00 9.73
CA GLU A 120 -2.29 -8.78 8.91
C GLU A 120 -3.70 -8.77 9.47
N PRO A 121 -4.73 -8.90 8.62
CA PRO A 121 -6.09 -9.19 9.07
C PRO A 121 -6.23 -10.70 9.25
N ASP A 122 -7.30 -11.14 9.93
CA ASP A 122 -7.61 -12.56 10.03
C ASP A 122 -7.98 -13.15 8.66
N THR A 123 -8.67 -12.38 7.84
CA THR A 123 -9.11 -12.82 6.51
C THR A 123 -8.79 -11.74 5.49
N CYS A 124 -8.07 -12.13 4.43
CA CYS A 124 -7.76 -11.22 3.33
C CYS A 124 -8.80 -11.34 2.21
N GLU A 125 -9.19 -10.21 1.63
CA GLU A 125 -9.98 -10.17 0.41
C GLU A 125 -9.10 -10.40 -0.81
N PHE A 126 -7.90 -9.84 -0.79
CA PHE A 126 -6.90 -10.11 -1.82
C PHE A 126 -5.50 -9.89 -1.25
N THR A 127 -4.53 -10.56 -1.85
CA THR A 127 -3.11 -10.28 -1.67
C THR A 127 -2.46 -10.24 -3.05
N CYS A 128 -1.48 -9.37 -3.22
CA CYS A 128 -0.79 -9.24 -4.49
C CYS A 128 0.69 -8.95 -4.22
N THR A 129 1.53 -9.88 -4.61
CA THR A 129 2.98 -9.73 -4.46
C THR A 129 3.54 -8.96 -5.64
N VAL A 130 4.33 -7.94 -5.34
CA VAL A 130 4.89 -7.04 -6.31
C VAL A 130 6.41 -7.03 -6.15
N THR A 131 7.12 -7.14 -7.25
CA THR A 131 8.58 -7.04 -7.23
C THR A 131 9.04 -5.85 -8.06
N SER A 132 10.17 -5.25 -7.66
CA SER A 132 10.77 -4.13 -8.35
C SER A 132 12.28 -4.15 -8.11
N PRO A 133 13.06 -3.35 -8.87
CA PRO A 133 14.50 -3.21 -8.58
C PRO A 133 14.81 -2.68 -7.19
N ILE A 134 13.84 -2.04 -6.53
CA ILE A 134 14.04 -1.45 -5.20
C ILE A 134 13.67 -2.40 -4.05
N GLY A 135 13.10 -3.57 -4.34
CA GLY A 135 12.74 -4.56 -3.33
C GLY A 135 11.34 -5.12 -3.52
N SER A 136 10.94 -6.00 -2.62
CA SER A 136 9.63 -6.66 -2.68
C SER A 136 8.60 -5.96 -1.81
N MET A 137 7.34 -6.04 -2.24
CA MET A 137 6.19 -5.47 -1.56
C MET A 137 5.00 -6.39 -1.70
N THR A 138 4.05 -6.29 -0.78
CA THR A 138 2.78 -6.98 -0.90
C THR A 138 1.65 -5.98 -0.68
N LEU A 139 0.68 -5.96 -1.61
CA LEU A 139 -0.57 -5.25 -1.41
C LEU A 139 -1.57 -6.22 -0.81
N ILE A 140 -2.31 -5.75 0.18
CA ILE A 140 -3.28 -6.56 0.89
C ILE A 140 -4.57 -5.76 1.00
N GLY A 141 -5.70 -6.42 0.76
CA GLY A 141 -7.00 -5.82 0.99
C GLY A 141 -7.82 -6.70 1.92
N ALA A 142 -8.56 -6.08 2.82
CA ALA A 142 -9.39 -6.78 3.79
C ALA A 142 -10.59 -5.93 4.18
N ARG A 143 -11.50 -6.50 4.94
CA ARG A 143 -12.67 -5.77 5.46
C ARG A 143 -12.58 -5.53 6.95
N GLU A 144 -11.44 -5.85 7.54
CA GLU A 144 -11.17 -5.67 8.96
C GLU A 144 -9.79 -5.06 9.17
N GLU A 145 -9.56 -4.53 10.35
CA GLU A 145 -8.31 -3.86 10.68
C GLU A 145 -7.11 -4.81 10.67
N PHE A 146 -5.98 -4.26 10.28
CA PHE A 146 -4.71 -4.96 10.33
C PHE A 146 -4.13 -4.84 11.73
N VAL A 147 -3.61 -5.93 12.26
CA VAL A 147 -2.98 -5.96 13.58
C VAL A 147 -1.59 -6.56 13.48
N THR A 148 -0.72 -6.11 14.36
CA THR A 148 0.65 -6.64 14.40
C THR A 148 0.63 -8.10 14.81
N ALA A 149 1.35 -8.94 14.05
CA ALA A 149 1.26 -10.40 14.20
C ALA A 149 1.66 -10.93 15.56
N HIS A 150 2.44 -10.20 16.35
CA HIS A 150 2.91 -10.62 17.66
C HIS A 150 2.17 -9.95 18.81
N THR A 151 1.03 -9.33 18.54
CA THR A 151 0.22 -8.61 19.52
C THR A 151 -0.80 -9.56 20.15
N HIS A 152 -0.40 -10.35 21.11
CA HIS A 152 -1.32 -11.21 21.86
C HIS A 152 -0.66 -11.81 23.08
#